data_91a0a0c30fc6472528995ab33e696e82
#
_entry.id   91a0a0c30fc6472528995ab33e696e82
#
_cell.length_a   1.000
_cell.length_b   1.000
_cell.length_c   1.000
_cell.angle_alpha   90.00
_cell.angle_beta   90.00
_cell.angle_gamma   90.00
#
_symmetry.space_group_name_H-M   'P 1'
#
loop_
_entity.id
_entity.type
_entity.pdbx_description
1 polymer ?
#
loop_
_entity_poly.entity_id
_entity_poly.type
_entity_poly.pdbx_seq_one_letter_code
_entity_poly.pdbx_strand_id
1 'polypeptide(L)'
;MSNSPLVEYVCLSPFCTSPRQSKIDTITIHHMAGNLSVETCGSIFVRPNRNASSNYGIDSQGRVGMYVEEKDCSWCSSNRPNDHRAITIEVANDEIGGEWHVGEVAMNRLIELCVDICKRNGIERLNFTGDTTGNLTMHKWFSDTQCPGPYLGSKFPYIAEEVNKRLVELN
;
A
#
# COMPACT_ATOMS: atom_id res chain seq x y z
N MET A 1 9.91 15.55 -1.35
CA MET A 1 9.20 14.27 -1.33
C MET A 1 8.66 13.98 -2.72
N SER A 2 9.02 12.85 -3.31
CA SER A 2 8.67 12.50 -4.68
C SER A 2 7.68 11.34 -4.71
N ASN A 3 6.98 11.18 -5.84
CA ASN A 3 6.10 10.05 -6.08
C ASN A 3 6.85 8.94 -6.84
N SER A 4 6.30 7.72 -6.83
CA SER A 4 6.90 6.59 -7.52
C SER A 4 6.92 6.80 -9.04
N PRO A 5 8.05 6.56 -9.74
CA PRO A 5 8.08 6.55 -11.20
C PRO A 5 7.36 5.34 -11.81
N LEU A 6 6.94 4.36 -11.02
CA LEU A 6 6.20 3.19 -11.50
C LEU A 6 4.72 3.49 -11.79
N VAL A 7 4.23 4.68 -11.42
CA VAL A 7 2.83 5.08 -11.61
C VAL A 7 2.49 5.18 -13.09
N GLU A 8 1.41 4.52 -13.49
CA GLU A 8 0.89 4.52 -14.88
C GLU A 8 -0.48 5.20 -14.98
N TYR A 9 -1.14 5.44 -13.84
CA TYR A 9 -2.47 6.05 -13.77
C TYR A 9 -2.58 6.95 -12.55
N VAL A 10 -3.17 8.14 -12.71
CA VAL A 10 -3.36 9.10 -11.61
C VAL A 10 -4.83 9.50 -11.53
N CYS A 11 -5.39 9.38 -10.32
CA CYS A 11 -6.75 9.87 -10.03
C CYS A 11 -6.76 10.37 -8.58
N LEU A 12 -6.42 11.64 -8.38
CA LEU A 12 -6.24 12.18 -7.04
C LEU A 12 -7.56 12.31 -6.28
N SER A 13 -7.59 11.72 -5.08
CA SER A 13 -8.72 11.76 -4.16
C SER A 13 -8.70 13.05 -3.34
N PRO A 14 -9.88 13.66 -3.05
CA PRO A 14 -9.96 14.77 -2.11
C PRO A 14 -9.84 14.31 -0.64
N PHE A 15 -9.93 12.99 -0.39
CA PHE A 15 -9.91 12.44 0.97
C PHE A 15 -8.48 12.19 1.44
N CYS A 16 -7.76 13.28 1.69
CA CYS A 16 -6.39 13.24 2.17
C CYS A 16 -6.15 14.40 3.13
N THR A 17 -5.08 14.30 3.90
CA THR A 17 -4.60 15.40 4.75
C THR A 17 -3.32 15.95 4.14
N SER A 18 -3.32 17.24 3.84
CA SER A 18 -2.19 17.92 3.20
C SER A 18 -1.67 19.07 4.09
N PRO A 19 -0.36 19.16 4.31
CA PRO A 19 0.64 18.14 4.03
C PRO A 19 0.64 17.01 5.06
N ARG A 20 1.33 15.92 4.75
CA ARG A 20 1.63 14.88 5.75
C ARG A 20 2.50 15.49 6.86
N GLN A 21 2.26 15.05 8.11
CA GLN A 21 2.88 15.66 9.29
C GLN A 21 4.01 14.83 9.89
N SER A 22 4.32 13.69 9.29
CA SER A 22 5.39 12.80 9.76
C SER A 22 6.29 12.39 8.60
N LYS A 23 7.53 12.05 8.92
CA LYS A 23 8.43 11.42 7.96
C LYS A 23 7.84 10.05 7.55
N ILE A 24 8.01 9.69 6.28
CA ILE A 24 7.62 8.37 5.78
C ILE A 24 8.67 7.36 6.24
N ASP A 25 8.25 6.41 7.07
CA ASP A 25 9.11 5.37 7.61
C ASP A 25 8.43 3.98 7.62
N THR A 26 7.20 3.89 7.11
CA THR A 26 6.35 2.70 7.20
C THR A 26 5.63 2.46 5.87
N ILE A 27 5.37 1.19 5.56
CA ILE A 27 4.46 0.79 4.48
C ILE A 27 3.33 -0.01 5.10
N THR A 28 2.09 0.37 4.78
CA THR A 28 0.89 -0.38 5.18
C THR A 28 0.21 -0.94 3.94
N ILE A 29 0.13 -2.26 3.85
CA ILE A 29 -0.42 -2.94 2.69
C ILE A 29 -1.84 -3.41 2.97
N HIS A 30 -2.74 -3.10 2.04
CA HIS A 30 -4.16 -3.43 2.05
C HIS A 30 -4.48 -4.31 0.85
N HIS A 31 -5.58 -5.09 0.91
CA HIS A 31 -6.16 -5.65 -0.30
C HIS A 31 -7.41 -4.86 -0.69
N MET A 32 -7.72 -4.83 -1.97
CA MET A 32 -8.91 -4.13 -2.47
C MET A 32 -10.21 -4.79 -2.02
N ALA A 33 -10.15 -6.05 -1.56
CA ALA A 33 -11.32 -6.91 -1.38
C ALA A 33 -12.13 -6.97 -2.67
N GLY A 34 -11.45 -7.11 -3.78
CA GLY A 34 -11.99 -7.13 -5.13
C GLY A 34 -10.90 -7.20 -6.18
N ASN A 35 -11.26 -7.56 -7.38
CA ASN A 35 -10.37 -7.57 -8.54
C ASN A 35 -10.58 -6.31 -9.36
N LEU A 36 -10.19 -5.17 -8.82
CA LEU A 36 -10.43 -3.86 -9.43
C LEU A 36 -9.23 -3.44 -10.27
N SER A 37 -9.51 -2.80 -11.41
CA SER A 37 -8.48 -2.06 -12.15
C SER A 37 -8.05 -0.83 -11.35
N VAL A 38 -6.89 -0.25 -11.69
CA VAL A 38 -6.46 0.99 -11.05
C VAL A 38 -7.46 2.13 -11.27
N GLU A 39 -8.14 2.15 -12.44
CA GLU A 39 -9.17 3.13 -12.76
C GLU A 39 -10.40 2.98 -11.87
N THR A 40 -10.89 1.75 -11.70
CA THR A 40 -12.05 1.48 -10.85
C THR A 40 -11.74 1.76 -9.39
N CYS A 41 -10.57 1.35 -8.91
CA CYS A 41 -10.14 1.64 -7.55
C CYS A 41 -10.10 3.16 -7.30
N GLY A 42 -9.50 3.92 -8.20
CA GLY A 42 -9.46 5.38 -8.10
C GLY A 42 -10.84 6.01 -8.11
N SER A 43 -11.76 5.50 -8.92
CA SER A 43 -13.12 6.01 -8.99
C SER A 43 -13.89 5.88 -7.67
N ILE A 44 -13.55 4.87 -6.88
CA ILE A 44 -14.14 4.67 -5.54
C ILE A 44 -13.66 5.77 -4.58
N PHE A 45 -12.40 6.14 -4.65
CA PHE A 45 -11.81 7.14 -3.74
C PHE A 45 -12.17 8.59 -4.08
N VAL A 46 -12.93 8.83 -5.15
CA VAL A 46 -13.47 10.16 -5.47
C VAL A 46 -14.99 10.23 -5.31
N ARG A 47 -15.65 9.15 -4.92
CA ARG A 47 -17.11 9.14 -4.68
C ARG A 47 -17.46 10.05 -3.51
N PRO A 48 -18.56 10.83 -3.61
CA PRO A 48 -19.02 11.63 -2.49
C PRO A 48 -19.18 10.80 -1.22
N ASN A 49 -18.74 11.35 -0.10
CA ASN A 49 -18.85 10.74 1.22
C ASN A 49 -18.07 9.41 1.40
N ARG A 50 -17.13 9.09 0.49
CA ARG A 50 -16.31 7.88 0.66
C ARG A 50 -15.43 7.98 1.90
N ASN A 51 -14.84 9.15 2.17
CA ASN A 51 -14.01 9.43 3.35
C ASN A 51 -12.88 8.41 3.54
N ALA A 52 -12.33 7.93 2.43
CA ALA A 52 -11.21 6.98 2.45
C ALA A 52 -10.41 7.15 1.16
N SER A 53 -9.11 6.84 1.25
CA SER A 53 -8.20 6.88 0.11
C SER A 53 -6.98 6.03 0.39
N SER A 54 -6.13 5.86 -0.63
CA SER A 54 -4.84 5.18 -0.55
C SER A 54 -3.82 6.00 -1.35
N ASN A 55 -2.56 5.94 -0.99
CA ASN A 55 -1.52 6.54 -1.82
C ASN A 55 -1.46 5.85 -3.19
N TYR A 56 -1.35 4.53 -3.19
CA TYR A 56 -1.20 3.73 -4.41
C TYR A 56 -2.19 2.58 -4.46
N GLY A 57 -2.42 2.07 -5.66
CA GLY A 57 -3.10 0.81 -5.91
C GLY A 57 -2.37 0.01 -6.97
N ILE A 58 -2.48 -1.32 -6.90
CA ILE A 58 -1.90 -2.25 -7.87
C ILE A 58 -3.00 -3.19 -8.33
N ASP A 59 -3.25 -3.25 -9.64
CA ASP A 59 -4.25 -4.17 -10.18
C ASP A 59 -3.65 -5.53 -10.54
N SER A 60 -4.51 -6.48 -10.93
CA SER A 60 -4.08 -7.84 -11.25
C SER A 60 -3.18 -7.92 -12.49
N GLN A 61 -3.14 -6.87 -13.31
CA GLN A 61 -2.23 -6.76 -14.44
C GLN A 61 -0.88 -6.15 -14.06
N GLY A 62 -0.71 -5.76 -12.79
CA GLY A 62 0.52 -5.16 -12.30
C GLY A 62 0.65 -3.67 -12.60
N ARG A 63 -0.44 -2.99 -13.00
CA ARG A 63 -0.40 -1.54 -13.18
C ARG A 63 -0.48 -0.84 -11.83
N VAL A 64 0.22 0.28 -11.71
CA VAL A 64 0.25 1.09 -10.49
C VAL A 64 -0.54 2.36 -10.70
N GLY A 65 -1.54 2.59 -9.83
CA GLY A 65 -2.28 3.84 -9.75
C GLY A 65 -1.86 4.67 -8.55
N MET A 66 -1.96 5.99 -8.66
CA MET A 66 -1.72 6.91 -7.54
C MET A 66 -3.00 7.71 -7.28
N TYR A 67 -3.42 7.72 -6.01
CA TYR A 67 -4.66 8.39 -5.59
C TYR A 67 -4.42 9.49 -4.56
N VAL A 68 -3.30 9.43 -3.85
CA VAL A 68 -2.81 10.49 -2.95
C VAL A 68 -1.29 10.56 -3.12
N GLU A 69 -0.77 11.75 -3.36
CA GLU A 69 0.66 11.95 -3.50
C GLU A 69 1.39 11.63 -2.18
N GLU A 70 2.66 11.23 -2.26
CA GLU A 70 3.42 10.88 -1.05
C GLU A 70 3.63 12.05 -0.08
N LYS A 71 3.62 13.27 -0.59
CA LYS A 71 3.70 14.48 0.26
C LYS A 71 2.47 14.67 1.15
N ASP A 72 1.39 14.00 0.84
CA ASP A 72 0.12 14.07 1.55
C ASP A 72 -0.19 12.74 2.23
N CYS A 73 -1.07 12.78 3.23
CA CYS A 73 -1.45 11.62 4.02
C CYS A 73 -2.77 11.05 3.51
N SER A 74 -2.80 9.76 3.17
CA SER A 74 -4.04 9.08 2.80
C SER A 74 -4.92 8.84 4.03
N TRP A 75 -6.19 8.53 3.80
CA TRP A 75 -7.14 8.08 4.82
C TRP A 75 -7.43 6.59 4.58
N CYS A 76 -6.50 5.71 4.96
CA CYS A 76 -6.54 4.31 4.57
C CYS A 76 -6.67 3.33 5.75
N SER A 77 -5.94 3.54 6.84
CA SER A 77 -5.90 2.58 7.94
C SER A 77 -6.88 2.87 9.07
N SER A 78 -7.61 3.98 9.00
CA SER A 78 -8.44 4.50 10.09
C SER A 78 -7.64 4.83 11.35
N ASN A 79 -6.33 5.05 11.19
CA ASN A 79 -5.42 5.42 12.27
C ASN A 79 -4.56 6.57 11.79
N ARG A 80 -4.86 7.77 12.30
CA ARG A 80 -4.19 9.00 11.86
C ARG A 80 -2.66 8.95 12.05
N PRO A 81 -2.12 8.53 13.20
CA PRO A 81 -0.66 8.44 13.36
C PRO A 81 -0.02 7.50 12.36
N ASN A 82 -0.62 6.35 12.08
CA ASN A 82 -0.09 5.43 11.07
C ASN A 82 -0.17 6.02 9.67
N ASP A 83 -1.31 6.58 9.28
CA ASP A 83 -1.48 7.14 7.94
C ASP A 83 -0.50 8.28 7.66
N HIS A 84 -0.14 9.07 8.66
CA HIS A 84 0.85 10.14 8.52
C HIS A 84 2.28 9.65 8.30
N ARG A 85 2.64 8.49 8.82
CA ARG A 85 3.99 7.92 8.67
C ARG A 85 4.09 6.86 7.57
N ALA A 86 2.96 6.37 7.06
CA ALA A 86 2.94 5.25 6.13
C ALA A 86 2.65 5.69 4.69
N ILE A 87 3.25 4.99 3.75
CA ILE A 87 2.70 4.89 2.39
C ILE A 87 1.75 3.70 2.39
N THR A 88 0.52 3.93 1.92
CA THR A 88 -0.52 2.91 1.87
C THR A 88 -0.71 2.41 0.45
N ILE A 89 -0.89 1.10 0.31
CA ILE A 89 -0.99 0.43 -1.00
C ILE A 89 -2.18 -0.53 -0.97
N GLU A 90 -3.11 -0.37 -1.92
CA GLU A 90 -4.23 -1.29 -2.15
C GLU A 90 -3.84 -2.27 -3.25
N VAL A 91 -3.99 -3.57 -3.00
CA VAL A 91 -3.62 -4.62 -3.95
C VAL A 91 -4.84 -5.42 -4.37
N ALA A 92 -5.06 -5.59 -5.67
CA ALA A 92 -6.18 -6.35 -6.20
C ALA A 92 -6.06 -7.84 -5.87
N ASN A 93 -7.21 -8.46 -5.60
CA ASN A 93 -7.32 -9.90 -5.43
C ASN A 93 -7.72 -10.51 -6.78
N ASP A 94 -7.14 -11.65 -7.15
CA ASP A 94 -7.59 -12.40 -8.32
C ASP A 94 -8.61 -13.50 -7.97
N GLU A 95 -8.84 -13.72 -6.68
CA GLU A 95 -9.89 -14.58 -6.14
C GLU A 95 -10.76 -13.75 -5.19
N ILE A 96 -12.08 -13.84 -5.37
CA ILE A 96 -13.04 -13.13 -4.54
C ILE A 96 -13.61 -14.11 -3.52
N GLY A 97 -13.36 -13.85 -2.24
CA GLY A 97 -13.69 -14.77 -1.16
C GLY A 97 -12.59 -15.81 -0.94
N GLY A 98 -12.87 -16.84 -0.15
CA GLY A 98 -11.89 -17.88 0.19
C GLY A 98 -10.65 -17.29 0.85
N GLU A 99 -9.49 -17.55 0.28
CA GLU A 99 -8.22 -17.00 0.75
C GLU A 99 -7.96 -15.56 0.32
N TRP A 100 -8.78 -15.02 -0.57
CA TRP A 100 -8.57 -13.69 -1.15
C TRP A 100 -7.20 -13.59 -1.82
N HIS A 101 -6.94 -14.55 -2.70
CA HIS A 101 -5.66 -14.70 -3.37
C HIS A 101 -5.23 -13.44 -4.11
N VAL A 102 -3.93 -13.17 -4.12
CA VAL A 102 -3.29 -12.11 -4.91
C VAL A 102 -2.38 -12.80 -5.93
N GLY A 103 -2.56 -12.47 -7.20
CA GLY A 103 -1.80 -13.07 -8.28
C GLY A 103 -0.32 -12.70 -8.27
N GLU A 104 0.48 -13.51 -8.96
CA GLU A 104 1.94 -13.34 -9.01
C GLU A 104 2.36 -12.00 -9.63
N VAL A 105 1.66 -11.56 -10.68
CA VAL A 105 1.99 -10.30 -11.36
C VAL A 105 1.80 -9.10 -10.41
N ALA A 106 0.69 -9.07 -9.68
CA ALA A 106 0.43 -8.03 -8.70
C ALA A 106 1.42 -8.11 -7.53
N MET A 107 1.73 -9.31 -7.05
CA MET A 107 2.71 -9.52 -5.97
C MET A 107 4.10 -9.02 -6.36
N ASN A 108 4.56 -9.34 -7.55
CA ASN A 108 5.88 -8.89 -8.03
C ASN A 108 5.93 -7.37 -8.15
N ARG A 109 4.87 -6.75 -8.65
CA ARG A 109 4.80 -5.28 -8.73
C ARG A 109 4.74 -4.64 -7.35
N LEU A 110 4.05 -5.26 -6.40
CA LEU A 110 4.01 -4.78 -5.01
C LEU A 110 5.41 -4.74 -4.41
N ILE A 111 6.20 -5.78 -4.61
CA ILE A 111 7.59 -5.84 -4.13
C ILE A 111 8.42 -4.74 -4.78
N GLU A 112 8.32 -4.55 -6.10
CA GLU A 112 9.03 -3.48 -6.81
C GLU A 112 8.64 -2.09 -6.27
N LEU A 113 7.36 -1.85 -6.04
CA LEU A 113 6.87 -0.57 -5.52
C LEU A 113 7.39 -0.34 -4.09
N CYS A 114 7.39 -1.36 -3.25
CA CYS A 114 7.93 -1.25 -1.89
C CYS A 114 9.43 -0.92 -1.92
N VAL A 115 10.21 -1.54 -2.79
CA VAL A 115 11.65 -1.23 -2.95
C VAL A 115 11.82 0.24 -3.35
N ASP A 116 11.06 0.70 -4.33
CA ASP A 116 11.12 2.09 -4.80
C ASP A 116 10.78 3.07 -3.68
N ILE A 117 9.69 2.82 -2.95
CA ILE A 117 9.29 3.66 -1.82
C ILE A 117 10.39 3.71 -0.76
N CYS A 118 10.95 2.58 -0.40
CA CYS A 118 12.01 2.50 0.61
C CYS A 118 13.24 3.32 0.18
N LYS A 119 13.68 3.17 -1.05
CA LYS A 119 14.86 3.88 -1.57
C LYS A 119 14.66 5.40 -1.58
N ARG A 120 13.51 5.86 -2.07
CA ARG A 120 13.23 7.29 -2.16
C ARG A 120 13.01 7.96 -0.80
N ASN A 121 12.56 7.20 0.19
CA ASN A 121 12.24 7.74 1.52
C ASN A 121 13.28 7.40 2.60
N GLY A 122 14.39 6.77 2.22
CA GLY A 122 15.46 6.45 3.17
C GLY A 122 15.09 5.36 4.16
N ILE A 123 14.19 4.46 3.81
CA ILE A 123 13.84 3.27 4.60
C ILE A 123 14.87 2.19 4.26
N GLU A 124 15.80 1.95 5.18
CA GLU A 124 16.89 1.01 4.92
C GLU A 124 16.43 -0.45 4.93
N ARG A 125 15.37 -0.74 5.66
CA ARG A 125 14.90 -2.10 5.85
C ARG A 125 13.41 -2.11 6.24
N LEU A 126 12.66 -3.10 5.75
CA LEU A 126 11.32 -3.42 6.24
C LEU A 126 11.43 -4.46 7.36
N ASN A 127 10.96 -4.10 8.54
CA ASN A 127 10.92 -4.96 9.71
C ASN A 127 9.48 -5.42 9.92
N PHE A 128 9.20 -6.68 9.58
CA PHE A 128 7.93 -7.30 9.87
C PHE A 128 8.01 -7.99 11.23
N THR A 129 7.28 -7.47 12.22
CA THR A 129 7.30 -7.98 13.59
C THR A 129 6.04 -8.75 13.96
N GLY A 130 5.04 -8.76 13.07
CA GLY A 130 3.74 -9.35 13.34
C GLY A 130 2.79 -8.45 14.12
N ASP A 131 3.18 -7.20 14.35
CA ASP A 131 2.37 -6.19 15.04
C ASP A 131 2.77 -4.78 14.59
N THR A 132 2.26 -3.76 15.29
CA THR A 132 2.49 -2.35 14.94
C THR A 132 3.87 -1.82 15.33
N THR A 133 4.73 -2.62 15.96
CA THR A 133 6.08 -2.17 16.35
C THR A 133 7.07 -2.17 15.18
N GLY A 134 6.77 -2.90 14.11
CA GLY A 134 7.56 -2.87 12.87
C GLY A 134 7.12 -1.75 11.94
N ASN A 135 7.67 -1.76 10.71
CA ASN A 135 7.37 -0.76 9.68
C ASN A 135 6.80 -1.36 8.39
N LEU A 136 6.38 -2.61 8.44
CA LEU A 136 5.53 -3.25 7.43
C LEU A 136 4.29 -3.74 8.16
N THR A 137 3.17 -3.06 7.97
CA THR A 137 2.00 -3.20 8.83
C THR A 137 0.73 -3.54 8.05
N MET A 138 -0.25 -4.08 8.76
CA MET A 138 -1.55 -4.50 8.23
C MET A 138 -2.67 -3.60 8.75
N HIS A 139 -3.67 -3.34 7.91
CA HIS A 139 -4.85 -2.57 8.28
C HIS A 139 -5.57 -3.14 9.52
N LYS A 140 -5.70 -4.46 9.60
CA LYS A 140 -6.41 -5.13 10.70
C LYS A 140 -5.81 -4.89 12.09
N TRP A 141 -4.59 -4.39 12.15
CA TRP A 141 -3.97 -4.02 13.43
C TRP A 141 -4.41 -2.65 13.93
N PHE A 142 -5.08 -1.86 13.09
CA PHE A 142 -5.49 -0.49 13.39
C PHE A 142 -7.01 -0.31 13.45
N SER A 143 -7.78 -1.20 12.85
CA SER A 143 -9.24 -1.12 12.84
C SER A 143 -9.88 -2.51 12.70
N ASP A 144 -11.18 -2.59 12.95
CA ASP A 144 -11.93 -3.84 12.85
C ASP A 144 -12.19 -4.19 11.39
N THR A 145 -11.28 -4.94 10.80
CA THR A 145 -11.33 -5.38 9.40
C THR A 145 -10.54 -6.67 9.22
N GLN A 146 -10.84 -7.42 8.16
CA GLN A 146 -10.04 -8.58 7.75
C GLN A 146 -8.89 -8.20 6.80
N CYS A 147 -8.85 -6.95 6.33
CA CYS A 147 -7.78 -6.47 5.44
C CYS A 147 -6.40 -6.63 6.10
N PRO A 148 -5.41 -7.18 5.42
CA PRO A 148 -5.29 -7.39 3.97
C PRO A 148 -5.76 -8.76 3.45
N GLY A 149 -6.50 -9.52 4.21
CA GLY A 149 -6.97 -10.86 3.86
C GLY A 149 -5.96 -11.96 4.21
N PRO A 150 -6.41 -13.24 4.28
CA PRO A 150 -5.53 -14.32 4.76
C PRO A 150 -4.33 -14.57 3.86
N TYR A 151 -4.51 -14.59 2.53
CA TYR A 151 -3.40 -14.87 1.61
C TYR A 151 -2.33 -13.78 1.67
N LEU A 152 -2.72 -12.52 1.44
CA LEU A 152 -1.75 -11.42 1.41
C LEU A 152 -1.09 -11.25 2.77
N GLY A 153 -1.85 -11.37 3.87
CA GLY A 153 -1.32 -11.31 5.22
C GLY A 153 -0.25 -12.38 5.48
N SER A 154 -0.46 -13.60 4.97
CA SER A 154 0.50 -14.69 5.11
C SER A 154 1.81 -14.44 4.35
N LYS A 155 1.80 -13.53 3.36
CA LYS A 155 2.95 -13.20 2.52
C LYS A 155 3.81 -12.05 3.05
N PHE A 156 3.43 -11.40 4.13
CA PHE A 156 4.19 -10.25 4.65
C PHE A 156 5.64 -10.62 5.00
N PRO A 157 5.96 -11.77 5.63
CA PRO A 157 7.37 -12.14 5.83
C PRO A 157 8.13 -12.29 4.52
N TYR A 158 7.50 -12.89 3.51
CA TYR A 158 8.09 -13.05 2.16
C TYR A 158 8.32 -11.68 1.50
N ILE A 159 7.35 -10.77 1.60
CA ILE A 159 7.47 -9.41 1.04
C ILE A 159 8.64 -8.69 1.69
N ALA A 160 8.74 -8.71 3.02
CA ALA A 160 9.84 -8.07 3.74
C ALA A 160 11.19 -8.65 3.32
N GLU A 161 11.30 -9.97 3.23
CA GLU A 161 12.53 -10.65 2.82
C GLU A 161 12.97 -10.24 1.42
N GLU A 162 12.05 -10.28 0.44
CA GLU A 162 12.34 -9.94 -0.94
C GLU A 162 12.71 -8.47 -1.12
N VAL A 163 11.99 -7.57 -0.42
CA VAL A 163 12.30 -6.13 -0.46
C VAL A 163 13.69 -5.89 0.13
N ASN A 164 13.96 -6.44 1.31
CA ASN A 164 15.23 -6.23 2.00
C ASN A 164 16.41 -6.77 1.20
N LYS A 165 16.25 -7.93 0.58
CA LYS A 165 17.26 -8.52 -0.30
C LYS A 165 17.61 -7.58 -1.46
N ARG A 166 16.60 -7.00 -2.11
CA ARG A 166 16.80 -6.06 -3.22
C ARG A 166 17.40 -4.74 -2.77
N LEU A 167 17.06 -4.26 -1.56
CA LEU A 167 17.66 -3.05 -1.01
C LEU A 167 19.17 -3.20 -0.78
N VAL A 168 19.60 -4.37 -0.33
CA VAL A 168 21.03 -4.68 -0.13
C VAL A 168 21.76 -4.80 -1.48
N GLU A 169 21.17 -5.49 -2.47
CA GLU A 169 21.78 -5.71 -3.78
C GLU A 169 21.99 -4.41 -4.57
N LEU A 170 21.23 -3.35 -4.25
CA LEU A 170 21.27 -2.08 -4.97
C LEU A 170 22.16 -1.02 -4.30
N ASN A 171 22.82 -1.37 -3.20
CA ASN A 171 23.74 -0.49 -2.49
C ASN A 171 25.19 -0.81 -2.87
#